data_17ce141ad0061297b3e22e21f2853c48
#
_entry.id   17ce141ad0061297b3e22e21f2853c48
#
_cell.length_a   1.000
_cell.length_b   1.000
_cell.length_c   1.000
_cell.angle_alpha   90.00
_cell.angle_beta   90.00
_cell.angle_gamma   90.00
#
_symmetry.space_group_name_H-M   'P 1'
#
loop_
_entity.id
_entity.type
_entity.pdbx_description
1 polymer ?
#
loop_
_entity_poly.entity_id
_entity_poly.type
_entity_poly.pdbx_seq_one_letter_code
_entity_poly.pdbx_strand_id
1 'polypeptide(L)'
;ASLYGSVHKSTTSGATWGAAQTLGITASRIELACAPSDANYVYALVENANVVAGVLRTVNGGTTWTARTEPDDADPGIPNTDFSRSQAWYDLTIAVDPNNRDVIFAGGVDIFRSADGAGTWSQTSHWYGGFGFQNVHADQHFILFKPGSSAIAYFSNDGGVYRSANANTVTPTLDNKGTNYITAQFYSCAMLPTAISSY
;
A
#
# COMPACT_ATOMS: atom_id res chain seq x y z
N ALA A 1 -3.48 -1.78 15.67
CA ALA A 1 -3.18 -3.06 14.98
C ALA A 1 -4.44 -3.61 14.33
N SER A 2 -4.28 -4.37 13.26
CA SER A 2 -5.35 -5.16 12.63
C SER A 2 -5.15 -6.64 12.93
N LEU A 3 -6.24 -7.36 13.12
CA LEU A 3 -6.23 -8.79 13.40
C LEU A 3 -7.56 -9.41 12.92
N TYR A 4 -7.49 -10.41 12.04
CA TYR A 4 -8.66 -11.13 11.52
C TYR A 4 -9.81 -10.20 11.07
N GLY A 5 -9.48 -9.18 10.26
CA GLY A 5 -10.47 -8.24 9.74
C GLY A 5 -11.01 -7.24 10.77
N SER A 6 -10.39 -7.08 11.92
CA SER A 6 -10.74 -6.08 12.91
C SER A 6 -9.57 -5.18 13.29
N VAL A 7 -9.87 -3.97 13.75
CA VAL A 7 -8.88 -2.99 14.24
C VAL A 7 -8.95 -2.93 15.76
N HIS A 8 -7.78 -2.96 16.40
CA HIS A 8 -7.64 -2.84 17.84
C HIS A 8 -6.69 -1.70 18.20
N LYS A 9 -6.98 -1.00 19.28
CA LYS A 9 -6.15 0.09 19.81
C LYS A 9 -5.56 -0.30 21.16
N SER A 10 -4.27 -0.06 21.32
CA SER A 10 -3.59 -0.07 22.62
C SER A 10 -3.34 1.36 23.10
N THR A 11 -3.53 1.61 24.37
CA THR A 11 -3.13 2.84 25.07
C THR A 11 -2.01 2.58 26.10
N THR A 12 -1.45 1.37 26.05
CA THR A 12 -0.44 0.88 27.02
C THR A 12 0.81 0.38 26.30
N SER A 13 1.16 1.01 25.16
CA SER A 13 2.33 0.63 24.33
C SER A 13 2.36 -0.86 23.94
N GLY A 14 1.16 -1.42 23.66
CA GLY A 14 1.01 -2.81 23.24
C GLY A 14 0.87 -3.83 24.38
N ALA A 15 0.95 -3.41 25.65
CA ALA A 15 0.81 -4.33 26.78
C ALA A 15 -0.63 -4.87 26.92
N THR A 16 -1.62 -4.08 26.56
CA THR A 16 -3.04 -4.49 26.48
C THR A 16 -3.69 -3.91 25.24
N TRP A 17 -4.71 -4.58 24.75
CA TRP A 17 -5.46 -4.19 23.57
C TRP A 17 -6.94 -4.05 23.89
N GLY A 18 -7.55 -2.97 23.40
CA GLY A 18 -8.98 -2.72 23.55
C GLY A 18 -9.83 -3.67 22.67
N ALA A 19 -11.13 -3.58 22.82
CA ALA A 19 -12.07 -4.30 21.99
C ALA A 19 -11.91 -3.92 20.51
N ALA A 20 -12.36 -4.81 19.62
CA ALA A 20 -12.41 -4.55 18.19
C ALA A 20 -13.22 -3.29 17.87
N GLN A 21 -12.67 -2.43 17.04
CA GLN A 21 -13.34 -1.23 16.56
C GLN A 21 -14.20 -1.59 15.34
N THR A 22 -15.42 -1.04 15.28
CA THR A 22 -16.32 -1.23 14.17
C THR A 22 -15.92 -0.31 13.01
N LEU A 23 -15.57 -0.89 11.88
CA LEU A 23 -15.26 -0.16 10.64
C LEU A 23 -16.52 0.13 9.79
N GLY A 24 -17.62 -0.55 10.05
CA GLY A 24 -18.86 -0.42 9.28
C GLY A 24 -18.87 -1.22 7.96
N ILE A 25 -17.78 -1.94 7.66
CA ILE A 25 -17.64 -2.81 6.49
C ILE A 25 -17.03 -4.15 6.90
N THR A 26 -17.30 -5.19 6.13
CA THR A 26 -16.67 -6.50 6.31
C THR A 26 -15.24 -6.47 5.81
N ALA A 27 -14.33 -7.08 6.56
CA ALA A 27 -12.92 -7.12 6.23
C ALA A 27 -12.34 -8.52 6.45
N SER A 28 -11.48 -8.96 5.54
CA SER A 28 -10.61 -10.13 5.72
C SER A 28 -9.18 -9.70 6.03
N ARG A 29 -8.71 -8.63 5.36
CA ARG A 29 -7.40 -8.00 5.59
C ARG A 29 -7.57 -6.48 5.75
N ILE A 30 -6.76 -5.87 6.61
CA ILE A 30 -6.73 -4.42 6.80
C ILE A 30 -5.28 -3.97 6.88
N GLU A 31 -4.91 -3.05 5.99
CA GLU A 31 -3.65 -2.31 6.07
C GLU A 31 -3.91 -0.98 6.77
N LEU A 32 -3.08 -0.65 7.77
CA LEU A 32 -3.22 0.55 8.58
C LEU A 32 -2.03 1.48 8.40
N ALA A 33 -2.30 2.76 8.19
CA ALA A 33 -1.29 3.81 8.18
C ALA A 33 -1.67 4.94 9.14
N CYS A 34 -0.85 5.13 10.17
CA CYS A 34 -0.98 6.25 11.10
C CYS A 34 -0.24 7.47 10.52
N ALA A 35 -0.83 8.65 10.64
CA ALA A 35 -0.16 9.88 10.26
C ALA A 35 0.88 10.27 11.33
N PRO A 36 2.17 10.36 10.99
CA PRO A 36 3.19 10.75 11.99
C PRO A 36 3.00 12.17 12.53
N SER A 37 2.42 13.08 11.72
CA SER A 37 2.14 14.46 12.10
C SER A 37 0.91 14.63 13.00
N ASP A 38 0.01 13.63 13.07
CA ASP A 38 -1.18 13.67 13.90
C ASP A 38 -1.67 12.26 14.25
N ALA A 39 -1.41 11.82 15.46
CA ALA A 39 -1.75 10.48 15.94
C ALA A 39 -3.26 10.16 15.97
N ASN A 40 -4.13 11.16 15.81
CA ASN A 40 -5.57 10.96 15.69
C ASN A 40 -5.98 10.53 14.27
N TYR A 41 -5.11 10.77 13.27
CA TYR A 41 -5.37 10.41 11.90
C TYR A 41 -4.77 9.03 11.59
N VAL A 42 -5.66 8.10 11.25
CA VAL A 42 -5.28 6.77 10.77
C VAL A 42 -6.13 6.43 9.55
N TYR A 43 -5.49 5.88 8.55
CA TYR A 43 -6.15 5.33 7.38
C TYR A 43 -6.18 3.82 7.46
N ALA A 44 -7.26 3.24 6.96
CA ALA A 44 -7.41 1.80 6.80
C ALA A 44 -7.77 1.51 5.34
N LEU A 45 -6.98 0.67 4.72
CA LEU A 45 -7.25 0.11 3.41
C LEU A 45 -7.71 -1.32 3.63
N VAL A 46 -8.93 -1.62 3.20
CA VAL A 46 -9.65 -2.84 3.60
C VAL A 46 -9.85 -3.76 2.41
N GLU A 47 -9.51 -5.01 2.60
CA GLU A 47 -9.77 -6.11 1.68
C GLU A 47 -10.91 -6.98 2.21
N ASN A 48 -11.76 -7.44 1.30
CA ASN A 48 -12.71 -8.52 1.52
C ASN A 48 -12.97 -9.28 0.21
N ALA A 49 -12.96 -10.60 0.26
CA ALA A 49 -13.20 -11.45 -0.90
C ALA A 49 -12.27 -11.15 -2.10
N ASN A 50 -11.00 -10.87 -1.83
CA ASN A 50 -9.91 -10.58 -2.77
C ASN A 50 -9.95 -9.19 -3.43
N VAL A 51 -10.98 -8.39 -3.19
CA VAL A 51 -11.12 -7.04 -3.74
C VAL A 51 -10.92 -5.98 -2.65
N VAL A 52 -10.66 -4.74 -3.06
CA VAL A 52 -10.72 -3.60 -2.16
C VAL A 52 -12.17 -3.43 -1.70
N ALA A 53 -12.41 -3.47 -0.41
CA ALA A 53 -13.73 -3.28 0.17
C ALA A 53 -13.96 -1.83 0.61
N GLY A 54 -12.89 -1.05 0.72
CA GLY A 54 -12.98 0.38 1.00
C GLY A 54 -11.70 0.99 1.56
N VAL A 55 -11.65 2.30 1.45
CA VAL A 55 -10.69 3.17 2.13
C VAL A 55 -11.44 3.89 3.26
N LEU A 56 -10.92 3.80 4.47
CA LEU A 56 -11.51 4.48 5.63
C LEU A 56 -10.51 5.39 6.30
N ARG A 57 -10.99 6.43 6.95
CA ARG A 57 -10.18 7.34 7.75
C ARG A 57 -10.85 7.58 9.10
N THR A 58 -10.05 7.57 10.16
CA THR A 58 -10.40 8.16 11.43
C THR A 58 -9.62 9.46 11.64
N VAL A 59 -10.22 10.42 12.35
CA VAL A 59 -9.60 11.69 12.77
C VAL A 59 -9.63 11.86 14.29
N ASN A 60 -10.03 10.82 15.01
CA ASN A 60 -10.18 10.81 16.46
C ASN A 60 -9.57 9.55 17.12
N GLY A 61 -8.50 9.06 16.54
CA GLY A 61 -7.73 7.93 17.06
C GLY A 61 -8.50 6.61 17.07
N GLY A 62 -9.37 6.40 16.08
CA GLY A 62 -10.12 5.16 15.90
C GLY A 62 -11.48 5.12 16.59
N THR A 63 -11.94 6.21 17.21
CA THR A 63 -13.27 6.22 17.84
C THR A 63 -14.38 6.11 16.81
N THR A 64 -14.24 6.79 15.68
CA THR A 64 -15.14 6.66 14.52
C THR A 64 -14.35 6.56 13.23
N TRP A 65 -14.88 5.86 12.24
CA TRP A 65 -14.29 5.69 10.93
C TRP A 65 -15.24 6.21 9.86
N THR A 66 -14.71 6.89 8.88
CA THR A 66 -15.46 7.47 7.76
C THR A 66 -14.94 6.90 6.46
N ALA A 67 -15.84 6.42 5.61
CA ALA A 67 -15.48 5.98 4.27
C ALA A 67 -14.92 7.13 3.44
N ARG A 68 -13.94 6.82 2.62
CA ARG A 68 -13.29 7.74 1.68
C ARG A 68 -13.42 7.18 0.26
N THR A 69 -13.03 8.00 -0.71
CA THR A 69 -13.00 7.57 -2.11
C THR A 69 -11.90 6.52 -2.33
N GLU A 70 -12.15 5.57 -3.17
CA GLU A 70 -11.16 4.59 -3.62
C GLU A 70 -10.42 5.12 -4.86
N PRO A 71 -9.16 4.72 -5.09
CA PRO A 71 -8.46 4.98 -6.34
C PRO A 71 -9.18 4.37 -7.55
N ASP A 72 -9.12 5.08 -8.68
CA ASP A 72 -9.61 4.63 -9.98
C ASP A 72 -8.42 4.29 -10.90
N ASP A 73 -8.42 3.09 -11.45
CA ASP A 73 -7.38 2.60 -12.35
C ASP A 73 -7.66 3.06 -13.79
N ALA A 74 -6.63 3.52 -14.48
CA ALA A 74 -6.76 4.02 -15.85
C ALA A 74 -7.03 2.93 -16.89
N ASP A 75 -6.82 1.64 -16.56
CA ASP A 75 -7.10 0.54 -17.47
C ASP A 75 -8.60 0.36 -17.71
N PRO A 76 -9.05 0.35 -18.97
CA PRO A 76 -10.44 0.10 -19.28
C PRO A 76 -10.93 -1.25 -18.77
N GLY A 77 -12.06 -1.25 -18.09
CA GLY A 77 -12.69 -2.47 -17.58
C GLY A 77 -12.26 -2.88 -16.18
N ILE A 78 -11.34 -2.16 -15.57
CA ILE A 78 -11.08 -2.28 -14.13
C ILE A 78 -12.16 -1.48 -13.39
N PRO A 79 -12.88 -2.09 -12.42
CA PRO A 79 -13.84 -1.35 -11.63
C PRO A 79 -13.16 -0.23 -10.82
N ASN A 80 -13.78 0.93 -10.77
CA ASN A 80 -13.31 2.07 -9.95
C ASN A 80 -13.41 1.84 -8.44
N THR A 81 -13.81 0.64 -8.03
CA THR A 81 -13.87 0.18 -6.63
C THR A 81 -12.88 -0.95 -6.35
N ASP A 82 -12.02 -1.31 -7.30
CA ASP A 82 -11.03 -2.37 -7.11
C ASP A 82 -9.74 -2.14 -7.91
N PHE A 83 -8.96 -1.15 -7.51
CA PHE A 83 -7.66 -0.85 -8.09
C PHE A 83 -6.60 -1.96 -7.86
N SER A 84 -6.92 -2.97 -7.05
CA SER A 84 -6.07 -4.14 -6.82
C SER A 84 -6.32 -5.26 -7.84
N ARG A 85 -7.33 -5.13 -8.71
CA ARG A 85 -7.68 -6.12 -9.74
C ARG A 85 -7.88 -7.53 -9.18
N SER A 86 -8.62 -7.62 -8.07
CA SER A 86 -8.91 -8.85 -7.32
C SER A 86 -7.68 -9.51 -6.69
N GLN A 87 -6.63 -8.73 -6.43
CA GLN A 87 -5.41 -9.18 -5.76
C GLN A 87 -5.19 -8.51 -4.39
N ALA A 88 -6.21 -7.84 -3.82
CA ALA A 88 -6.10 -7.12 -2.56
C ALA A 88 -5.62 -7.97 -1.36
N TRP A 89 -5.75 -9.29 -1.46
CA TRP A 89 -5.19 -10.23 -0.50
C TRP A 89 -3.65 -10.30 -0.56
N TYR A 90 -3.06 -9.93 -1.69
CA TYR A 90 -1.63 -10.03 -1.99
C TYR A 90 -0.90 -8.68 -1.92
N ASP A 91 -1.34 -7.69 -2.68
CA ASP A 91 -0.62 -6.48 -3.04
C ASP A 91 -1.18 -5.17 -2.43
N LEU A 92 -1.78 -5.21 -1.27
CA LEU A 92 -2.40 -4.03 -0.65
C LEU A 92 -1.44 -3.35 0.33
N THR A 93 -1.20 -2.04 0.13
CA THR A 93 -0.36 -1.22 1.03
C THR A 93 -0.79 0.24 1.06
N ILE A 94 -0.55 0.93 2.18
CA ILE A 94 -0.88 2.35 2.35
C ILE A 94 0.16 3.04 3.24
N ALA A 95 0.52 4.28 2.92
CA ALA A 95 1.43 5.09 3.72
C ALA A 95 1.00 6.55 3.77
N VAL A 96 1.26 7.23 4.90
CA VAL A 96 0.97 8.65 5.12
C VAL A 96 2.26 9.44 5.16
N ASP A 97 2.25 10.61 4.53
CA ASP A 97 3.35 11.58 4.59
C ASP A 97 3.64 11.99 6.05
N PRO A 98 4.91 11.96 6.47
CA PRO A 98 5.27 12.25 7.86
C PRO A 98 4.95 13.68 8.32
N ASN A 99 4.83 14.64 7.40
CA ASN A 99 4.59 16.05 7.72
C ASN A 99 3.19 16.54 7.34
N ASN A 100 2.44 15.76 6.54
CA ASN A 100 1.10 16.12 6.12
C ASN A 100 0.17 14.91 6.17
N ARG A 101 -0.70 14.88 7.17
CA ARG A 101 -1.67 13.82 7.41
C ARG A 101 -2.67 13.58 6.27
N ASP A 102 -2.83 14.53 5.36
CA ASP A 102 -3.77 14.42 4.24
C ASP A 102 -3.10 13.94 2.93
N VAL A 103 -1.76 13.82 2.91
CA VAL A 103 -1.00 13.24 1.79
C VAL A 103 -0.74 11.76 2.07
N ILE A 104 -1.25 10.90 1.20
CA ILE A 104 -1.14 9.45 1.31
C ILE A 104 -0.83 8.82 -0.03
N PHE A 105 -0.14 7.69 0.02
CA PHE A 105 -0.01 6.76 -1.11
C PHE A 105 -0.72 5.46 -0.79
N ALA A 106 -1.40 4.90 -1.77
CA ALA A 106 -1.93 3.54 -1.76
C ALA A 106 -1.32 2.74 -2.90
N GLY A 107 -1.06 1.48 -2.66
CA GLY A 107 -0.58 0.52 -3.65
C GLY A 107 -1.47 -0.70 -3.69
N GLY A 108 -1.72 -1.17 -4.87
CA GLY A 108 -2.27 -2.43 -5.30
C GLY A 108 -1.38 -2.91 -6.43
N VAL A 109 -1.96 -3.23 -7.60
CA VAL A 109 -1.17 -3.48 -8.81
C VAL A 109 -0.34 -2.24 -9.16
N ASP A 110 -0.95 -1.06 -9.11
CA ASP A 110 -0.33 0.23 -9.35
C ASP A 110 -0.25 1.11 -8.10
N ILE A 111 0.37 2.28 -8.22
CA ILE A 111 0.55 3.24 -7.15
C ILE A 111 -0.37 4.44 -7.39
N PHE A 112 -1.07 4.86 -6.34
CA PHE A 112 -1.98 6.01 -6.32
C PHE A 112 -1.59 6.98 -5.21
N ARG A 113 -1.82 8.27 -5.44
CA ARG A 113 -1.56 9.34 -4.49
C ARG A 113 -2.81 10.19 -4.26
N SER A 114 -3.09 10.48 -3.00
CA SER A 114 -4.06 11.50 -2.59
C SER A 114 -3.34 12.65 -1.88
N ALA A 115 -3.88 13.86 -1.99
CA ALA A 115 -3.38 15.04 -1.29
C ALA A 115 -4.45 15.70 -0.40
N ASP A 116 -5.62 15.08 -0.25
CA ASP A 116 -6.80 15.60 0.44
C ASP A 116 -7.43 14.58 1.41
N GLY A 117 -6.61 13.66 1.92
CA GLY A 117 -7.06 12.67 2.89
C GLY A 117 -7.97 11.60 2.30
N ALA A 118 -7.61 11.09 1.14
CA ALA A 118 -8.37 10.12 0.33
C ALA A 118 -9.73 10.64 -0.14
N GLY A 119 -9.86 11.94 -0.38
CA GLY A 119 -11.04 12.53 -1.02
C GLY A 119 -11.00 12.34 -2.53
N THR A 120 -9.81 12.54 -3.11
CA THR A 120 -9.52 12.30 -4.52
C THR A 120 -8.17 11.61 -4.67
N TRP A 121 -7.98 10.90 -5.78
CA TRP A 121 -6.78 10.15 -6.07
C TRP A 121 -6.22 10.48 -7.46
N SER A 122 -4.91 10.41 -7.59
CA SER A 122 -4.21 10.46 -8.87
C SER A 122 -3.37 9.21 -9.00
N GLN A 123 -3.50 8.48 -10.09
CA GLN A 123 -2.61 7.38 -10.41
C GLN A 123 -1.19 7.89 -10.65
N THR A 124 -0.20 7.21 -10.10
CA THR A 124 1.20 7.65 -10.13
C THR A 124 2.05 6.77 -11.04
N SER A 125 1.69 5.50 -11.17
CA SER A 125 2.38 4.52 -12.01
C SER A 125 1.41 3.68 -12.82
N HIS A 126 1.97 2.97 -13.80
CA HIS A 126 1.25 1.92 -14.50
C HIS A 126 2.20 0.76 -14.78
N TRP A 127 1.79 -0.47 -14.45
CA TRP A 127 2.66 -1.64 -14.40
C TRP A 127 3.33 -2.02 -15.74
N TYR A 128 2.74 -1.70 -16.86
CA TYR A 128 3.36 -1.84 -18.18
C TYR A 128 3.64 -0.49 -18.87
N GLY A 129 3.47 0.65 -18.17
CA GLY A 129 3.46 1.98 -18.76
C GLY A 129 2.16 2.25 -19.54
N GLY A 130 2.05 3.37 -20.17
CA GLY A 130 0.84 3.77 -20.91
C GLY A 130 0.02 4.81 -20.14
N PHE A 131 -1.03 5.33 -20.76
CA PHE A 131 -1.90 6.38 -20.25
C PHE A 131 -1.18 7.64 -19.74
N GLY A 132 0.11 7.81 -20.11
CA GLY A 132 0.94 8.92 -19.63
C GLY A 132 1.61 8.68 -18.27
N PHE A 133 1.46 7.51 -17.68
CA PHE A 133 2.10 7.14 -16.41
C PHE A 133 3.47 6.49 -16.64
N GLN A 134 4.34 6.62 -15.63
CA GLN A 134 5.63 5.93 -15.65
C GLN A 134 5.46 4.43 -15.37
N ASN A 135 6.34 3.65 -15.98
CA ASN A 135 6.40 2.20 -15.72
C ASN A 135 7.03 1.93 -14.36
N VAL A 136 6.28 1.26 -13.50
CA VAL A 136 6.74 0.70 -12.23
C VAL A 136 6.21 -0.73 -12.17
N HIS A 137 7.02 -1.68 -11.73
CA HIS A 137 6.60 -3.07 -11.65
C HIS A 137 5.33 -3.21 -10.79
N ALA A 138 4.47 -4.14 -11.17
CA ALA A 138 3.23 -4.43 -10.48
C ALA A 138 3.42 -4.91 -9.03
N ASP A 139 2.31 -5.00 -8.32
CA ASP A 139 2.13 -5.68 -7.05
C ASP A 139 2.92 -5.03 -5.92
N GLN A 140 2.37 -3.92 -5.42
CA GLN A 140 3.01 -3.11 -4.40
C GLN A 140 2.84 -3.74 -3.01
N HIS A 141 3.95 -3.96 -2.30
CA HIS A 141 3.95 -4.61 -0.99
C HIS A 141 4.23 -3.66 0.17
N PHE A 142 5.00 -2.60 -0.08
CA PHE A 142 5.34 -1.67 0.98
C PHE A 142 5.68 -0.28 0.44
N ILE A 143 5.17 0.75 1.14
CA ILE A 143 5.47 2.15 0.87
C ILE A 143 6.00 2.78 2.16
N LEU A 144 7.14 3.44 2.08
CA LEU A 144 7.80 4.06 3.22
C LEU A 144 8.29 5.47 2.88
N PHE A 145 7.81 6.46 3.58
CA PHE A 145 8.45 7.78 3.58
C PHE A 145 9.74 7.77 4.42
N LYS A 146 10.76 8.46 3.95
CA LYS A 146 11.92 8.75 4.79
C LYS A 146 11.45 9.56 6.01
N PRO A 147 11.82 9.18 7.24
CA PRO A 147 11.43 9.92 8.44
C PRO A 147 11.70 11.42 8.34
N GLY A 148 10.67 12.24 8.58
CA GLY A 148 10.72 13.69 8.52
C GLY A 148 10.79 14.32 7.13
N SER A 149 10.67 13.52 6.04
CA SER A 149 10.75 14.03 4.67
C SER A 149 9.50 13.70 3.87
N SER A 150 8.77 14.69 3.43
CA SER A 150 7.66 14.53 2.47
C SER A 150 8.14 14.25 1.04
N ALA A 151 9.39 14.61 0.73
CA ALA A 151 9.92 14.48 -0.63
C ALA A 151 10.48 13.10 -0.95
N ILE A 152 10.94 12.36 0.06
CA ILE A 152 11.61 11.07 -0.16
C ILE A 152 10.71 9.93 0.30
N ALA A 153 10.35 9.08 -0.66
CA ALA A 153 9.61 7.85 -0.40
C ALA A 153 10.21 6.67 -1.17
N TYR A 154 10.02 5.48 -0.61
CA TYR A 154 10.44 4.20 -1.19
C TYR A 154 9.22 3.33 -1.39
N PHE A 155 9.24 2.57 -2.48
CA PHE A 155 8.17 1.67 -2.89
C PHE A 155 8.79 0.32 -3.21
N SER A 156 8.30 -0.74 -2.61
CA SER A 156 8.73 -2.10 -2.92
C SER A 156 7.61 -2.89 -3.55
N ASN A 157 7.96 -3.67 -4.55
CA ASN A 157 7.07 -4.50 -5.34
C ASN A 157 7.79 -5.76 -5.81
N ASP A 158 7.12 -6.62 -6.57
CA ASP A 158 7.71 -7.85 -7.10
C ASP A 158 8.93 -7.63 -8.01
N GLY A 159 9.07 -6.45 -8.59
CA GLY A 159 10.22 -6.07 -9.41
C GLY A 159 11.38 -5.43 -8.65
N GLY A 160 11.24 -5.21 -7.34
CA GLY A 160 12.30 -4.65 -6.50
C GLY A 160 11.92 -3.37 -5.77
N VAL A 161 12.84 -2.41 -5.71
CA VAL A 161 12.67 -1.17 -4.96
C VAL A 161 12.76 0.04 -5.88
N TYR A 162 11.79 0.93 -5.74
CA TYR A 162 11.76 2.24 -6.39
C TYR A 162 11.88 3.34 -5.34
N ARG A 163 12.40 4.50 -5.74
CA ARG A 163 12.56 5.67 -4.89
C ARG A 163 12.03 6.90 -5.58
N SER A 164 11.24 7.69 -4.87
CA SER A 164 10.96 9.07 -5.23
C SER A 164 11.85 10.03 -4.45
N ALA A 165 12.29 11.11 -5.12
CA ALA A 165 12.95 12.26 -4.50
C ALA A 165 12.04 13.49 -4.45
N ASN A 166 10.82 13.40 -4.99
CA ASN A 166 9.82 14.44 -5.10
C ASN A 166 8.40 13.92 -4.80
N ALA A 167 8.25 12.99 -3.85
CA ALA A 167 6.97 12.38 -3.48
C ALA A 167 5.91 13.39 -3.01
N ASN A 168 6.33 14.59 -2.62
CA ASN A 168 5.46 15.70 -2.26
C ASN A 168 4.85 16.45 -3.46
N THR A 169 5.22 16.13 -4.68
CA THR A 169 4.64 16.74 -5.90
C THR A 169 3.37 16.01 -6.34
N VAL A 170 2.60 16.64 -7.24
CA VAL A 170 1.38 16.02 -7.82
C VAL A 170 1.73 14.81 -8.67
N THR A 171 2.84 14.88 -9.41
CA THR A 171 3.36 13.82 -10.27
C THR A 171 4.78 13.45 -9.84
N PRO A 172 4.92 12.61 -8.79
CA PRO A 172 6.23 12.19 -8.34
C PRO A 172 6.91 11.28 -9.37
N THR A 173 8.24 11.38 -9.45
CA THR A 173 9.05 10.44 -10.22
C THR A 173 9.47 9.25 -9.35
N LEU A 174 9.50 8.06 -9.94
CA LEU A 174 9.81 6.80 -9.26
C LEU A 174 11.01 6.15 -9.97
N ASP A 175 12.19 6.29 -9.40
CA ASP A 175 13.42 5.74 -9.94
C ASP A 175 13.64 4.30 -9.48
N ASN A 176 13.80 3.36 -10.41
CA ASN A 176 14.17 1.98 -10.09
C ASN A 176 15.56 1.94 -9.42
N LYS A 177 15.64 1.36 -8.23
CA LYS A 177 16.86 1.18 -7.46
C LYS A 177 17.38 -0.26 -7.47
N GLY A 178 16.69 -1.16 -8.17
CA GLY A 178 17.11 -2.55 -8.40
C GLY A 178 18.12 -2.74 -9.54
N THR A 179 18.55 -1.68 -10.21
CA THR A 179 19.56 -1.76 -11.28
C THR A 179 20.84 -2.41 -10.76
N ASN A 180 21.29 -3.47 -11.42
CA ASN A 180 22.43 -4.31 -11.02
C ASN A 180 22.20 -5.17 -9.75
N TYR A 181 21.01 -5.19 -9.20
CA TYR A 181 20.64 -6.15 -8.17
C TYR A 181 20.14 -7.42 -8.84
N ILE A 182 20.92 -8.48 -8.77
CA ILE A 182 20.60 -9.75 -9.42
C ILE A 182 19.88 -10.62 -8.41
N THR A 183 18.61 -10.91 -8.69
CA THR A 183 17.78 -11.85 -7.92
C THR A 183 17.26 -12.94 -8.82
N ALA A 184 16.95 -14.09 -8.24
CA ALA A 184 16.30 -15.19 -8.91
C ALA A 184 15.21 -15.78 -8.01
N GLN A 185 14.06 -16.03 -8.59
CA GLN A 185 12.98 -16.75 -7.93
C GLN A 185 12.91 -18.16 -8.51
N PHE A 186 13.12 -19.16 -7.64
CA PHE A 186 13.03 -20.57 -8.02
C PHE A 186 11.63 -21.10 -7.67
N TYR A 187 10.90 -21.53 -8.68
CA TYR A 187 9.62 -22.21 -8.49
C TYR A 187 9.75 -23.69 -8.18
N SER A 188 10.83 -24.31 -8.66
CA SER A 188 11.14 -25.70 -8.35
C SER A 188 12.63 -25.96 -8.54
N CYS A 189 13.12 -27.01 -7.91
CA CYS A 189 14.44 -27.58 -8.16
C CYS A 189 14.32 -29.09 -8.33
N ALA A 190 15.23 -29.66 -9.11
CA ALA A 190 15.35 -31.10 -9.29
C ALA A 190 16.77 -31.53 -9.01
N MET A 191 16.92 -32.63 -8.30
CA MET A 191 18.23 -33.26 -8.10
C MET A 191 18.49 -34.31 -9.17
N LEU A 192 19.70 -34.36 -9.65
CA LEU A 192 20.13 -35.47 -10.52
C LEU A 192 20.03 -36.79 -9.75
N PRO A 193 19.35 -37.81 -10.28
CA PRO A 193 19.17 -39.08 -9.61
C PRO A 193 20.43 -39.95 -9.55
N THR A 194 21.53 -39.50 -10.15
CA THR A 194 22.83 -40.20 -10.17
C THR A 194 23.78 -39.61 -9.15
N ALA A 195 24.67 -40.45 -8.60
CA ALA A 195 25.63 -40.06 -7.59
C ALA A 195 26.47 -38.85 -8.03
N ILE A 196 26.39 -37.77 -7.26
CA ILE A 196 27.11 -36.51 -7.48
C ILE A 196 28.41 -36.56 -6.70
N SER A 197 29.32 -37.44 -7.07
CA SER A 197 30.63 -37.52 -6.43
C SER A 197 31.70 -36.61 -7.03
N SER A 198 31.30 -35.61 -7.84
CA SER A 198 32.26 -34.84 -8.63
C SER A 198 31.93 -33.37 -8.78
N TYR A 199 31.47 -32.72 -7.71
CA TYR A 199 31.40 -31.26 -7.64
C TYR A 199 32.24 -30.71 -6.51
#